data_c04ea4c31a9d5698b0e70190e7e918f2
#
_entry.id   c04ea4c31a9d5698b0e70190e7e918f2
#
_cell.length_a   1.000
_cell.length_b   1.000
_cell.length_c   1.000
_cell.angle_alpha   90.00
_cell.angle_beta   90.00
_cell.angle_gamma   90.00
#
_symmetry.space_group_name_H-M   'P 1'
#
loop_
_entity.id
_entity.type
_entity.pdbx_description
1 polymer ?
#
loop_
_entity_poly.entity_id
_entity_poly.type
_entity_poly.pdbx_seq_one_letter_code
_entity_poly.pdbx_strand_id
1 'polypeptide(L)'
;YETFAAIANKKFGGTLAGTLTLTGGAGGMGGAQPLAVTLNDGVCLCVDVDASRLQRRVDHRYLDIWTEDLDSAIAQALAAKKARTPLSIGVLGNAARIFPELLRRGVEIDIVTDQTSAHDPLSYLPEEYDLDDWHLYADKDPEDFTNRSRASMAKHVEAMVGFMDAGAEVFDYGNSIRGEAKLGGFDRAFAFPGFVPAYIRPLFCEGKGPFRWAALSGNPKDIAVTDQAILKLLDRKSTRLNSSH
;
A
#
# COMPACT_ATOMS: atom_id res chain seq x y z
N TYR A 1 -0.29 -9.11 3.85
CA TYR A 1 0.62 -10.24 3.65
C TYR A 1 0.34 -10.98 2.34
N GLU A 2 -0.85 -11.51 2.14
CA GLU A 2 -1.22 -12.35 0.98
C GLU A 2 -0.96 -11.69 -0.38
N THR A 3 -1.11 -10.37 -0.48
CA THR A 3 -0.79 -9.64 -1.72
C THR A 3 0.69 -9.77 -2.08
N PHE A 4 1.58 -9.55 -1.11
CA PHE A 4 3.02 -9.67 -1.33
C PHE A 4 3.46 -11.12 -1.53
N ALA A 5 2.84 -12.09 -0.85
CA ALA A 5 3.06 -13.51 -1.11
C ALA A 5 2.62 -13.90 -2.53
N ALA A 6 1.48 -13.38 -3.00
CA ALA A 6 1.02 -13.61 -4.37
C ALA A 6 1.97 -12.99 -5.42
N ILE A 7 2.48 -11.78 -5.16
CA ILE A 7 3.50 -11.13 -6.01
C ILE A 7 4.78 -11.96 -6.03
N ALA A 8 5.29 -12.37 -4.86
CA ALA A 8 6.48 -13.19 -4.73
C ALA A 8 6.36 -14.47 -5.59
N ASN A 9 5.26 -15.17 -5.47
CA ASN A 9 4.99 -16.38 -6.24
C ASN A 9 4.86 -16.14 -7.75
N LYS A 10 4.18 -15.06 -8.14
CA LYS A 10 3.87 -14.77 -9.54
C LYS A 10 5.05 -14.17 -10.30
N LYS A 11 5.90 -13.38 -9.64
CA LYS A 11 6.91 -12.53 -10.30
C LYS A 11 8.35 -12.78 -9.85
N PHE A 12 8.57 -13.27 -8.63
CA PHE A 12 9.88 -13.32 -7.99
C PHE A 12 10.29 -14.71 -7.49
N GLY A 13 9.70 -15.78 -8.03
CA GLY A 13 10.11 -17.16 -7.73
C GLY A 13 9.79 -17.64 -6.32
N GLY A 14 8.80 -17.04 -5.65
CA GLY A 14 8.28 -17.47 -4.36
C GLY A 14 8.78 -16.68 -3.13
N THR A 15 9.68 -15.71 -3.31
CA THR A 15 10.21 -14.86 -2.24
C THR A 15 10.47 -13.45 -2.73
N LEU A 16 10.41 -12.45 -1.86
CA LEU A 16 10.83 -11.08 -2.16
C LEU A 16 12.30 -10.80 -1.76
N ALA A 17 13.05 -11.84 -1.40
CA ALA A 17 14.46 -11.69 -1.04
C ALA A 17 15.29 -11.09 -2.18
N GLY A 18 15.90 -9.93 -1.93
CA GLY A 18 16.66 -9.18 -2.94
C GLY A 18 15.80 -8.24 -3.79
N THR A 19 14.55 -7.97 -3.37
CA THR A 19 13.70 -6.93 -3.96
C THR A 19 13.55 -5.73 -3.04
N LEU A 20 13.27 -4.57 -3.62
CA LEU A 20 12.94 -3.33 -2.92
C LEU A 20 11.53 -2.89 -3.29
N THR A 21 10.67 -2.77 -2.28
CA THR A 21 9.31 -2.24 -2.38
C THR A 21 9.28 -0.80 -1.93
N LEU A 22 8.70 0.08 -2.74
CA LEU A 22 8.36 1.46 -2.37
C LEU A 22 6.86 1.57 -2.13
N THR A 23 6.45 2.17 -1.01
CA THR A 23 5.05 2.42 -0.70
C THR A 23 4.83 3.76 -0.04
N GLY A 24 3.64 4.34 -0.22
CA GLY A 24 3.17 5.53 0.49
C GLY A 24 2.12 5.16 1.54
N GLY A 25 2.16 5.86 2.68
CA GLY A 25 1.16 5.76 3.74
C GLY A 25 1.46 4.71 4.81
N ALA A 26 1.72 5.17 6.04
CA ALA A 26 1.90 4.37 7.25
C ALA A 26 0.70 4.46 8.21
N GLY A 27 -0.47 4.85 7.69
CA GLY A 27 -1.72 4.94 8.44
C GLY A 27 -2.29 3.58 8.87
N GLY A 28 -3.57 3.54 9.27
CA GLY A 28 -4.22 2.34 9.80
C GLY A 28 -4.09 1.11 8.90
N MET A 29 -4.32 1.27 7.62
CA MET A 29 -4.23 0.20 6.62
C MET A 29 -2.79 0.08 6.06
N GLY A 30 -2.21 1.20 5.61
CA GLY A 30 -0.89 1.24 4.96
C GLY A 30 0.25 0.80 5.86
N GLY A 31 0.15 1.09 7.15
CA GLY A 31 1.19 0.73 8.13
C GLY A 31 1.46 -0.77 8.32
N ALA A 32 0.63 -1.65 7.75
CA ALA A 32 0.89 -3.08 7.74
C ALA A 32 1.79 -3.53 6.58
N GLN A 33 1.99 -2.70 5.57
CA GLN A 33 2.75 -3.06 4.37
C GLN A 33 4.23 -3.34 4.66
N PRO A 34 4.97 -2.52 5.45
CA PRO A 34 6.38 -2.79 5.73
C PRO A 34 6.61 -4.17 6.33
N LEU A 35 5.82 -4.55 7.35
CA LEU A 35 5.88 -5.88 7.96
C LEU A 35 5.51 -6.98 6.94
N ALA A 36 4.49 -6.75 6.11
CA ALA A 36 4.08 -7.73 5.11
C ALA A 36 5.19 -7.98 4.06
N VAL A 37 5.95 -6.96 3.69
CA VAL A 37 7.10 -7.09 2.79
C VAL A 37 8.23 -7.86 3.46
N THR A 38 8.60 -7.50 4.69
CA THR A 38 9.70 -8.18 5.42
C THR A 38 9.36 -9.62 5.77
N LEU A 39 8.10 -9.96 6.07
CA LEU A 39 7.63 -11.35 6.26
C LEU A 39 7.68 -12.19 4.97
N ASN A 40 7.84 -11.56 3.80
CA ASN A 40 8.10 -12.20 2.52
C ASN A 40 9.57 -12.05 2.09
N ASP A 41 10.48 -11.76 3.04
CA ASP A 41 11.93 -11.60 2.87
C ASP A 41 12.37 -10.35 2.08
N GLY A 42 11.46 -9.41 1.79
CA GLY A 42 11.74 -8.21 1.00
C GLY A 42 12.28 -7.03 1.79
N VAL A 43 12.73 -6.00 1.09
CA VAL A 43 13.09 -4.69 1.64
C VAL A 43 11.97 -3.69 1.32
N CYS A 44 11.63 -2.82 2.27
CA CYS A 44 10.57 -1.83 2.11
C CYS A 44 11.04 -0.41 2.45
N LEU A 45 10.79 0.54 1.55
CA LEU A 45 10.77 1.98 1.84
C LEU A 45 9.31 2.42 1.96
N CYS A 46 8.92 2.93 3.13
CA CYS A 46 7.57 3.41 3.42
C CYS A 46 7.57 4.90 3.68
N VAL A 47 6.97 5.69 2.80
CA VAL A 47 6.92 7.15 2.89
C VAL A 47 5.65 7.59 3.61
N ASP A 48 5.77 8.43 4.63
CA ASP A 48 4.61 9.06 5.30
C ASP A 48 4.95 10.49 5.71
N VAL A 49 3.94 11.35 5.73
CA VAL A 49 4.07 12.77 6.11
C VAL A 49 4.03 13.00 7.62
N ASP A 50 3.78 11.97 8.40
CA ASP A 50 3.54 12.06 9.84
C ASP A 50 4.56 11.21 10.62
N ALA A 51 5.51 11.88 11.27
CA ALA A 51 6.54 11.23 12.10
C ALA A 51 5.93 10.37 13.22
N SER A 52 4.80 10.79 13.80
CA SER A 52 4.14 10.05 14.86
C SER A 52 3.57 8.71 14.38
N ARG A 53 3.11 8.66 13.13
CA ARG A 53 2.68 7.42 12.50
C ARG A 53 3.86 6.48 12.28
N LEU A 54 4.97 6.98 11.73
CA LEU A 54 6.19 6.20 11.52
C LEU A 54 6.72 5.65 12.85
N GLN A 55 6.86 6.51 13.87
CA GLN A 55 7.31 6.08 15.21
C GLN A 55 6.40 5.00 15.79
N ARG A 56 5.08 5.18 15.71
CA ARG A 56 4.11 4.16 16.18
C ARG A 56 4.30 2.82 15.47
N ARG A 57 4.66 2.80 14.17
CA ARG A 57 4.93 1.53 13.46
C ARG A 57 6.21 0.87 13.95
N VAL A 58 7.23 1.64 14.31
CA VAL A 58 8.45 1.12 14.94
C VAL A 58 8.13 0.54 16.33
N ASP A 59 7.41 1.29 17.17
CA ASP A 59 7.05 0.86 18.52
C ASP A 59 6.25 -0.46 18.53
N HIS A 60 5.39 -0.65 17.51
CA HIS A 60 4.59 -1.87 17.35
C HIS A 60 5.24 -2.94 16.46
N ARG A 61 6.49 -2.75 16.04
CA ARG A 61 7.26 -3.70 15.21
C ARG A 61 6.64 -4.00 13.83
N TYR A 62 5.95 -3.03 13.25
CA TYR A 62 5.48 -3.06 11.86
C TYR A 62 6.50 -2.45 10.91
N LEU A 63 7.43 -1.64 11.45
CA LEU A 63 8.53 -0.98 10.76
C LEU A 63 9.78 -1.17 11.61
N ASP A 64 10.94 -1.42 10.99
CA ASP A 64 12.18 -1.63 11.74
C ASP A 64 12.79 -0.32 12.21
N ILE A 65 12.89 0.67 11.31
CA ILE A 65 13.44 2.00 11.58
C ILE A 65 12.73 3.07 10.76
N TRP A 66 12.90 4.33 11.11
CA TRP A 66 12.54 5.46 10.26
C TRP A 66 13.57 6.59 10.32
N THR A 67 13.57 7.47 9.30
CA THR A 67 14.50 8.59 9.16
C THR A 67 13.88 9.74 8.33
N GLU A 68 14.41 10.94 8.52
CA GLU A 68 14.14 12.11 7.65
C GLU A 68 15.15 12.20 6.48
N ASP A 69 16.27 11.47 6.60
CA ASP A 69 17.35 11.47 5.62
C ASP A 69 17.09 10.46 4.51
N LEU A 70 16.60 10.95 3.36
CA LEU A 70 16.31 10.13 2.18
C LEU A 70 17.57 9.43 1.64
N ASP A 71 18.73 10.08 1.67
CA ASP A 71 19.98 9.51 1.15
C ASP A 71 20.42 8.32 1.99
N SER A 72 20.34 8.46 3.31
CA SER A 72 20.60 7.38 4.26
C SER A 72 19.60 6.21 4.06
N ALA A 73 18.31 6.51 3.89
CA ALA A 73 17.28 5.49 3.65
C ALA A 73 17.55 4.69 2.38
N ILE A 74 17.89 5.38 1.27
CA ILE A 74 18.22 4.74 -0.01
C ILE A 74 19.44 3.84 0.15
N ALA A 75 20.51 4.34 0.76
CA ALA A 75 21.77 3.59 0.94
C ALA A 75 21.53 2.30 1.75
N GLN A 76 20.79 2.38 2.86
CA GLN A 76 20.45 1.24 3.71
C GLN A 76 19.55 0.24 2.96
N ALA A 77 18.53 0.72 2.25
CA ALA A 77 17.61 -0.13 1.48
C ALA A 77 18.35 -0.90 0.38
N LEU A 78 19.22 -0.23 -0.40
CA LEU A 78 20.00 -0.88 -1.46
C LEU A 78 21.03 -1.87 -0.90
N ALA A 79 21.64 -1.56 0.24
CA ALA A 79 22.55 -2.49 0.93
C ALA A 79 21.81 -3.75 1.40
N ALA A 80 20.64 -3.60 2.00
CA ALA A 80 19.79 -4.70 2.45
C ALA A 80 19.27 -5.54 1.25
N LYS A 81 18.82 -4.87 0.17
CA LYS A 81 18.44 -5.54 -1.10
C LYS A 81 19.57 -6.41 -1.62
N LYS A 82 20.79 -5.85 -1.72
CA LYS A 82 21.99 -6.58 -2.18
C LYS A 82 22.37 -7.74 -1.27
N ALA A 83 22.25 -7.55 0.05
CA ALA A 83 22.50 -8.59 1.05
C ALA A 83 21.37 -9.65 1.11
N ARG A 84 20.23 -9.42 0.44
CA ARG A 84 19.01 -10.24 0.51
C ARG A 84 18.49 -10.39 1.94
N THR A 85 18.66 -9.34 2.76
CA THR A 85 18.25 -9.29 4.16
C THR A 85 17.00 -8.44 4.28
N PRO A 86 15.90 -8.94 4.85
CA PRO A 86 14.70 -8.16 5.07
C PRO A 86 14.98 -6.89 5.90
N LEU A 87 14.43 -5.77 5.49
CA LEU A 87 14.53 -4.50 6.22
C LEU A 87 13.39 -3.57 5.80
N SER A 88 12.74 -2.95 6.75
CA SER A 88 11.74 -1.92 6.49
C SER A 88 12.16 -0.57 7.05
N ILE A 89 12.15 0.46 6.19
CA ILE A 89 12.60 1.82 6.51
C ILE A 89 11.47 2.79 6.23
N GLY A 90 11.04 3.53 7.26
CA GLY A 90 10.15 4.66 7.12
C GLY A 90 10.93 5.91 6.68
N VAL A 91 10.36 6.67 5.76
CA VAL A 91 10.92 7.95 5.33
C VAL A 91 9.88 9.03 5.60
N LEU A 92 10.24 10.00 6.45
CA LEU A 92 9.38 11.17 6.68
C LEU A 92 9.43 12.09 5.45
N GLY A 93 8.28 12.29 4.82
CA GLY A 93 8.18 13.19 3.69
C GLY A 93 6.93 12.98 2.85
N ASN A 94 6.77 13.83 1.85
CA ASN A 94 5.63 13.80 0.95
C ASN A 94 5.89 12.83 -0.22
N ALA A 95 5.00 11.86 -0.41
CA ALA A 95 5.12 10.86 -1.47
C ALA A 95 5.13 11.50 -2.88
N ALA A 96 4.38 12.60 -3.09
CA ALA A 96 4.39 13.34 -4.35
C ALA A 96 5.71 14.03 -4.67
N ARG A 97 6.61 14.20 -3.66
CA ARG A 97 8.00 14.68 -3.84
C ARG A 97 8.99 13.51 -3.93
N ILE A 98 8.85 12.53 -3.03
CA ILE A 98 9.84 11.45 -2.87
C ILE A 98 9.78 10.45 -4.03
N PHE A 99 8.60 10.03 -4.49
CA PHE A 99 8.48 9.06 -5.58
C PHE A 99 9.09 9.60 -6.90
N PRO A 100 8.76 10.83 -7.36
CA PRO A 100 9.43 11.41 -8.53
C PRO A 100 10.95 11.56 -8.35
N GLU A 101 11.42 11.90 -7.15
CA GLU A 101 12.84 12.06 -6.87
C GLU A 101 13.59 10.71 -6.94
N LEU A 102 13.04 9.64 -6.37
CA LEU A 102 13.61 8.29 -6.46
C LEU A 102 13.66 7.81 -7.92
N LEU A 103 12.60 8.07 -8.70
CA LEU A 103 12.56 7.77 -10.13
C LEU A 103 13.64 8.55 -10.90
N ARG A 104 13.74 9.86 -10.67
CA ARG A 104 14.74 10.73 -11.29
C ARG A 104 16.17 10.31 -10.99
N ARG A 105 16.43 9.81 -9.76
CA ARG A 105 17.73 9.26 -9.33
C ARG A 105 18.03 7.89 -9.91
N GLY A 106 17.08 7.26 -10.57
CA GLY A 106 17.23 5.90 -11.10
C GLY A 106 17.41 4.84 -10.01
N VAL A 107 16.78 5.03 -8.84
CA VAL A 107 16.82 4.03 -7.77
C VAL A 107 16.10 2.77 -8.23
N GLU A 108 16.78 1.62 -8.18
CA GLU A 108 16.26 0.33 -8.63
C GLU A 108 15.19 -0.22 -7.67
N ILE A 109 13.92 0.11 -7.95
CA ILE A 109 12.74 -0.34 -7.22
C ILE A 109 12.04 -1.44 -8.01
N ASP A 110 11.73 -2.55 -7.35
CA ASP A 110 11.12 -3.73 -8.00
C ASP A 110 9.60 -3.75 -7.88
N ILE A 111 9.07 -3.16 -6.79
CA ILE A 111 7.63 -3.12 -6.50
C ILE A 111 7.25 -1.72 -6.02
N VAL A 112 6.19 -1.14 -6.59
CA VAL A 112 5.66 0.16 -6.16
C VAL A 112 4.19 0.05 -5.87
N THR A 113 3.77 0.56 -4.72
CA THR A 113 2.37 0.58 -4.32
C THR A 113 2.02 1.83 -3.52
N ASP A 114 0.74 2.02 -3.20
CA ASP A 114 0.27 3.16 -2.42
C ASP A 114 -0.93 2.81 -1.53
N GLN A 115 -0.90 3.36 -0.33
CA GLN A 115 -1.99 3.36 0.65
C GLN A 115 -2.02 4.68 1.43
N THR A 116 -1.71 5.79 0.77
CA THR A 116 -1.91 7.13 1.31
C THR A 116 -3.40 7.43 1.53
N SER A 117 -3.72 8.53 2.21
CA SER A 117 -5.11 8.96 2.48
C SER A 117 -5.81 9.54 1.23
N ALA A 118 -5.49 9.06 0.03
CA ALA A 118 -5.98 9.59 -1.24
C ALA A 118 -7.50 9.45 -1.45
N HIS A 119 -8.19 8.63 -0.65
CA HIS A 119 -9.65 8.50 -0.67
C HIS A 119 -10.38 9.77 -0.21
N ASP A 120 -9.67 10.65 0.49
CA ASP A 120 -10.14 11.98 0.92
C ASP A 120 -9.07 13.01 0.55
N PRO A 121 -9.28 13.83 -0.50
CA PRO A 121 -8.31 14.84 -0.92
C PRO A 121 -7.95 15.86 0.17
N LEU A 122 -8.83 16.11 1.15
CA LEU A 122 -8.52 16.98 2.29
C LEU A 122 -7.56 16.34 3.30
N SER A 123 -7.34 15.03 3.20
CA SER A 123 -6.41 14.27 4.02
C SER A 123 -5.11 13.91 3.30
N TYR A 124 -4.95 14.30 2.04
CA TYR A 124 -3.72 14.11 1.27
C TYR A 124 -2.95 15.43 1.20
N LEU A 125 -1.72 15.44 1.72
CA LEU A 125 -0.87 16.63 1.77
C LEU A 125 -0.41 17.05 0.36
N PRO A 126 -0.81 18.25 -0.14
CA PRO A 126 -0.24 18.82 -1.35
C PRO A 126 1.28 19.01 -1.24
N GLU A 127 1.99 18.80 -2.35
CA GLU A 127 3.46 18.82 -2.35
C GLU A 127 4.07 20.17 -1.97
N GLU A 128 3.38 21.28 -2.23
CA GLU A 128 3.84 22.63 -1.95
C GLU A 128 3.78 23.03 -0.48
N TYR A 129 3.05 22.28 0.36
CA TYR A 129 2.95 22.56 1.80
C TYR A 129 4.01 21.80 2.59
N ASP A 130 4.42 22.41 3.70
CA ASP A 130 5.30 21.75 4.67
C ASP A 130 4.53 20.70 5.48
N LEU A 131 5.25 19.81 6.14
CA LEU A 131 4.69 18.70 6.91
C LEU A 131 3.91 19.17 8.14
N ASP A 132 4.22 20.36 8.63
CA ASP A 132 3.56 20.99 9.78
C ASP A 132 2.37 21.85 9.32
N ASP A 133 1.33 21.91 10.14
CA ASP A 133 0.18 22.82 10.03
C ASP A 133 -0.62 22.81 8.70
N TRP A 134 -0.37 21.85 7.82
CA TRP A 134 -1.04 21.77 6.50
C TRP A 134 -2.58 21.66 6.59
N HIS A 135 -3.09 21.04 7.65
CA HIS A 135 -4.54 20.93 7.87
C HIS A 135 -5.23 22.29 8.09
N LEU A 136 -4.50 23.31 8.57
CA LEU A 136 -5.02 24.66 8.67
C LEU A 136 -5.36 25.28 7.30
N TYR A 137 -4.63 24.86 6.25
CA TYR A 137 -4.92 25.30 4.89
C TYR A 137 -6.15 24.58 4.33
N ALA A 138 -6.32 23.30 4.63
CA ALA A 138 -7.51 22.54 4.25
C ALA A 138 -8.80 23.15 4.84
N ASP A 139 -8.76 23.59 6.11
CA ASP A 139 -9.90 24.24 6.77
C ASP A 139 -10.19 25.63 6.21
N LYS A 140 -9.16 26.37 5.76
CA LYS A 140 -9.30 27.75 5.27
C LYS A 140 -9.88 27.82 3.86
N ASP A 141 -9.47 26.96 2.95
CA ASP A 141 -9.93 26.90 1.57
C ASP A 141 -9.95 25.43 1.08
N PRO A 142 -11.03 24.69 1.41
CA PRO A 142 -11.13 23.28 1.05
C PRO A 142 -11.12 23.01 -0.46
N GLU A 143 -11.61 23.94 -1.26
CA GLU A 143 -11.66 23.77 -2.72
C GLU A 143 -10.28 23.91 -3.35
N ASP A 144 -9.54 24.98 -3.02
CA ASP A 144 -8.16 25.16 -3.48
C ASP A 144 -7.26 24.03 -2.98
N PHE A 145 -7.38 23.66 -1.71
CA PHE A 145 -6.63 22.53 -1.12
C PHE A 145 -6.90 21.22 -1.86
N THR A 146 -8.18 20.90 -2.16
CA THR A 146 -8.56 19.70 -2.93
C THR A 146 -7.92 19.70 -4.32
N ASN A 147 -7.92 20.83 -5.01
CA ASN A 147 -7.31 20.94 -6.34
C ASN A 147 -5.79 20.74 -6.30
N ARG A 148 -5.09 21.27 -5.30
CA ARG A 148 -3.66 21.08 -5.06
C ARG A 148 -3.32 19.63 -4.69
N SER A 149 -4.14 19.02 -3.82
CA SER A 149 -4.01 17.60 -3.48
C SER A 149 -4.13 16.71 -4.71
N ARG A 150 -5.11 16.95 -5.57
CA ARG A 150 -5.28 16.22 -6.84
C ARG A 150 -4.09 16.40 -7.79
N ALA A 151 -3.57 17.62 -7.92
CA ALA A 151 -2.37 17.89 -8.72
C ALA A 151 -1.15 17.13 -8.16
N SER A 152 -1.01 17.06 -6.83
CA SER A 152 0.05 16.31 -6.17
C SER A 152 -0.12 14.79 -6.32
N MET A 153 -1.36 14.28 -6.20
CA MET A 153 -1.67 12.87 -6.49
C MET A 153 -1.39 12.52 -7.96
N ALA A 154 -1.62 13.44 -8.90
CA ALA A 154 -1.25 13.26 -10.30
C ALA A 154 0.26 13.04 -10.48
N LYS A 155 1.11 13.87 -9.86
CA LYS A 155 2.57 13.69 -9.86
C LYS A 155 3.02 12.39 -9.19
N HIS A 156 2.40 12.03 -8.08
CA HIS A 156 2.69 10.78 -7.39
C HIS A 156 2.39 9.58 -8.29
N VAL A 157 1.20 9.52 -8.89
CA VAL A 157 0.80 8.44 -9.79
C VAL A 157 1.60 8.45 -11.09
N GLU A 158 1.98 9.62 -11.62
CA GLU A 158 2.90 9.74 -12.77
C GLU A 158 4.24 9.07 -12.46
N ALA A 159 4.80 9.29 -11.27
CA ALA A 159 6.02 8.61 -10.84
C ALA A 159 5.82 7.08 -10.69
N MET A 160 4.68 6.64 -10.15
CA MET A 160 4.34 5.20 -10.09
C MET A 160 4.30 4.59 -11.50
N VAL A 161 3.68 5.26 -12.46
CA VAL A 161 3.68 4.83 -13.87
C VAL A 161 5.08 4.86 -14.48
N GLY A 162 5.92 5.84 -14.12
CA GLY A 162 7.32 5.89 -14.52
C GLY A 162 8.13 4.68 -14.03
N PHE A 163 7.91 4.24 -12.80
CA PHE A 163 8.50 2.99 -12.28
C PHE A 163 7.98 1.76 -13.03
N MET A 164 6.68 1.72 -13.36
CA MET A 164 6.13 0.64 -14.18
C MET A 164 6.78 0.60 -15.56
N ASP A 165 6.93 1.75 -16.22
CA ASP A 165 7.60 1.86 -17.52
C ASP A 165 9.08 1.45 -17.42
N ALA A 166 9.73 1.61 -16.26
CA ALA A 166 11.07 1.14 -15.95
C ALA A 166 11.15 -0.36 -15.57
N GLY A 167 10.00 -1.05 -15.49
CA GLY A 167 9.94 -2.50 -15.27
C GLY A 167 9.53 -2.95 -13.86
N ALA A 168 9.21 -2.03 -12.96
CA ALA A 168 8.69 -2.38 -11.65
C ALA A 168 7.26 -2.94 -11.72
N GLU A 169 6.92 -3.84 -10.79
CA GLU A 169 5.53 -4.27 -10.58
C GLU A 169 4.77 -3.19 -9.79
N VAL A 170 3.69 -2.64 -10.37
CA VAL A 170 2.98 -1.49 -9.80
C VAL A 170 1.50 -1.80 -9.59
N PHE A 171 0.98 -1.44 -8.42
CA PHE A 171 -0.45 -1.57 -8.09
C PHE A 171 -0.83 -0.62 -6.96
N ASP A 172 -2.13 -0.37 -6.75
CA ASP A 172 -2.65 0.30 -5.55
C ASP A 172 -3.52 -0.62 -4.69
N TYR A 173 -3.75 -0.20 -3.45
CA TYR A 173 -4.62 -0.92 -2.51
C TYR A 173 -6.08 -0.42 -2.50
N GLY A 174 -6.52 0.29 -3.54
CA GLY A 174 -7.90 0.73 -3.68
C GLY A 174 -8.24 1.96 -2.84
N ASN A 175 -7.28 2.83 -2.60
CA ASN A 175 -7.43 4.10 -1.87
C ASN A 175 -7.87 5.28 -2.76
N SER A 176 -8.35 5.01 -3.97
CA SER A 176 -8.82 6.00 -4.95
C SER A 176 -7.75 6.89 -5.59
N ILE A 177 -6.46 6.70 -5.29
CA ILE A 177 -5.39 7.59 -5.77
C ILE A 177 -5.36 7.72 -7.30
N ARG A 178 -5.64 6.64 -8.05
CA ARG A 178 -5.73 6.70 -9.52
C ARG A 178 -6.87 7.58 -10.01
N GLY A 179 -8.03 7.51 -9.35
CA GLY A 179 -9.19 8.34 -9.67
C GLY A 179 -8.91 9.82 -9.42
N GLU A 180 -8.37 10.15 -8.26
CA GLU A 180 -8.02 11.52 -7.89
C GLU A 180 -6.88 12.07 -8.76
N ALA A 181 -5.87 11.27 -9.09
CA ALA A 181 -4.80 11.65 -10.03
C ALA A 181 -5.33 11.96 -11.44
N LYS A 182 -6.34 11.22 -11.91
CA LYS A 182 -7.00 11.50 -13.18
C LYS A 182 -7.75 12.84 -13.13
N LEU A 183 -8.46 13.12 -12.03
CA LEU A 183 -9.09 14.42 -11.80
C LEU A 183 -8.05 15.55 -11.69
N GLY A 184 -6.84 15.24 -11.21
CA GLY A 184 -5.68 16.13 -11.18
C GLY A 184 -4.97 16.33 -12.52
N GLY A 185 -5.46 15.70 -13.60
CA GLY A 185 -4.98 15.92 -14.97
C GLY A 185 -4.02 14.87 -15.53
N PHE A 186 -3.78 13.75 -14.83
CA PHE A 186 -2.92 12.69 -15.33
C PHE A 186 -3.70 11.57 -16.03
N ASP A 187 -3.69 11.57 -17.38
CA ASP A 187 -4.50 10.66 -18.18
C ASP A 187 -4.15 9.18 -18.05
N ARG A 188 -2.85 8.84 -17.80
CA ARG A 188 -2.38 7.46 -17.64
C ARG A 188 -2.59 6.91 -16.24
N ALA A 189 -3.39 7.55 -15.39
CA ALA A 189 -3.57 7.16 -13.97
C ALA A 189 -4.04 5.71 -13.77
N PHE A 190 -4.71 5.11 -14.73
CA PHE A 190 -5.18 3.71 -14.70
C PHE A 190 -4.28 2.74 -15.50
N ALA A 191 -3.03 3.11 -15.80
CA ALA A 191 -2.10 2.24 -16.52
C ALA A 191 -1.73 0.96 -15.73
N PHE A 192 -1.77 1.00 -14.40
CA PHE A 192 -1.54 -0.15 -13.52
C PHE A 192 -2.84 -0.59 -12.81
N PRO A 193 -2.95 -1.87 -12.40
CA PRO A 193 -4.14 -2.40 -11.75
C PRO A 193 -4.22 -2.06 -10.26
N GLY A 194 -5.40 -2.26 -9.66
CA GLY A 194 -5.54 -2.41 -8.21
C GLY A 194 -5.12 -3.82 -7.75
N PHE A 195 -4.80 -3.98 -6.47
CA PHE A 195 -4.30 -5.24 -5.88
C PHE A 195 -5.31 -6.40 -5.99
N VAL A 196 -6.61 -6.13 -5.91
CA VAL A 196 -7.64 -7.18 -5.96
C VAL A 196 -7.62 -7.91 -7.30
N PRO A 197 -7.79 -7.23 -8.47
CA PRO A 197 -7.76 -7.93 -9.75
C PRO A 197 -6.39 -8.53 -10.07
N ALA A 198 -5.30 -7.90 -9.60
CA ALA A 198 -3.95 -8.35 -9.92
C ALA A 198 -3.52 -9.60 -9.15
N TYR A 199 -3.86 -9.70 -7.84
CA TYR A 199 -3.25 -10.68 -6.93
C TYR A 199 -4.24 -11.43 -6.04
N ILE A 200 -5.32 -10.78 -5.57
CA ILE A 200 -6.18 -11.34 -4.52
C ILE A 200 -7.40 -12.06 -5.11
N ARG A 201 -7.91 -11.63 -6.26
CA ARG A 201 -9.08 -12.21 -6.90
C ARG A 201 -9.00 -13.74 -7.07
N PRO A 202 -7.88 -14.33 -7.52
CA PRO A 202 -7.76 -15.79 -7.60
C PRO A 202 -7.96 -16.49 -6.25
N LEU A 203 -7.41 -15.92 -5.16
CA LEU A 203 -7.56 -16.45 -3.81
C LEU A 203 -9.03 -16.41 -3.35
N PHE A 204 -9.75 -15.35 -3.66
CA PHE A 204 -11.18 -15.23 -3.37
C PHE A 204 -12.00 -16.26 -4.15
N CYS A 205 -11.65 -16.54 -5.40
CA CYS A 205 -12.31 -17.58 -6.21
C CYS A 205 -12.08 -18.99 -5.63
N GLU A 206 -10.98 -19.21 -4.91
CA GLU A 206 -10.68 -20.45 -4.19
C GLU A 206 -11.31 -20.50 -2.78
N GLY A 207 -12.06 -19.48 -2.38
CA GLY A 207 -12.65 -19.38 -1.05
C GLY A 207 -11.65 -19.00 0.05
N LYS A 208 -10.50 -18.45 -0.31
CA LYS A 208 -9.48 -17.94 0.62
C LYS A 208 -9.65 -16.44 0.80
N GLY A 209 -9.54 -15.95 2.02
CA GLY A 209 -9.55 -14.51 2.33
C GLY A 209 -10.53 -14.13 3.44
N PRO A 210 -10.46 -12.90 3.93
CA PRO A 210 -11.40 -12.35 4.89
C PRO A 210 -12.69 -11.96 4.17
N PHE A 211 -13.75 -12.75 4.32
CA PHE A 211 -15.08 -12.39 3.85
C PHE A 211 -15.86 -11.67 4.94
N ARG A 212 -16.56 -10.61 4.56
CA ARG A 212 -17.49 -9.88 5.42
C ARG A 212 -18.85 -9.85 4.74
N TRP A 213 -19.90 -10.08 5.51
CA TRP A 213 -21.28 -9.93 5.08
C TRP A 213 -22.08 -9.12 6.08
N ALA A 214 -23.16 -8.52 5.60
CA ALA A 214 -24.05 -7.72 6.42
C ALA A 214 -25.51 -8.10 6.11
N ALA A 215 -26.35 -8.07 7.14
CA ALA A 215 -27.79 -8.20 6.95
C ALA A 215 -28.37 -6.85 6.51
N LEU A 216 -28.86 -6.78 5.29
CA LEU A 216 -29.50 -5.56 4.74
C LEU A 216 -30.78 -5.18 5.48
N SER A 217 -31.40 -6.13 6.16
CA SER A 217 -32.56 -5.91 7.04
C SER A 217 -32.25 -5.07 8.27
N GLY A 218 -30.96 -4.96 8.68
CA GLY A 218 -30.55 -4.38 9.96
C GLY A 218 -30.94 -5.23 11.19
N ASN A 219 -31.49 -6.43 11.00
CA ASN A 219 -31.88 -7.33 12.08
C ASN A 219 -30.71 -8.22 12.52
N PRO A 220 -30.24 -8.14 13.78
CA PRO A 220 -29.13 -8.98 14.27
C PRO A 220 -29.40 -10.50 14.15
N LYS A 221 -30.65 -10.94 14.15
CA LYS A 221 -31.00 -12.37 14.00
C LYS A 221 -30.61 -12.91 12.61
N ASP A 222 -30.64 -12.09 11.59
CA ASP A 222 -30.27 -12.50 10.23
C ASP A 222 -28.76 -12.73 10.09
N ILE A 223 -27.94 -11.98 10.82
CA ILE A 223 -26.49 -12.25 10.94
C ILE A 223 -26.26 -13.61 11.60
N ALA A 224 -26.95 -13.91 12.70
CA ALA A 224 -26.81 -15.20 13.37
C ALA A 224 -27.20 -16.40 12.46
N VAL A 225 -28.20 -16.23 11.60
CA VAL A 225 -28.60 -17.26 10.62
C VAL A 225 -27.53 -17.47 9.56
N THR A 226 -26.97 -16.40 9.01
CA THR A 226 -25.89 -16.47 8.02
C THR A 226 -24.60 -17.04 8.60
N ASP A 227 -24.24 -16.65 9.82
CA ASP A 227 -23.08 -17.21 10.55
C ASP A 227 -23.20 -18.73 10.71
N GLN A 228 -24.35 -19.22 11.14
CA GLN A 228 -24.61 -20.66 11.29
C GLN A 228 -24.56 -21.39 9.93
N ALA A 229 -25.03 -20.77 8.86
CA ALA A 229 -24.98 -21.35 7.53
C ALA A 229 -23.52 -21.50 7.04
N ILE A 230 -22.68 -20.49 7.26
CA ILE A 230 -21.25 -20.51 6.90
C ILE A 230 -20.50 -21.58 7.68
N LEU A 231 -20.70 -21.65 9.02
CA LEU A 231 -20.08 -22.69 9.86
C LEU A 231 -20.40 -24.08 9.32
N LYS A 232 -21.67 -24.38 9.01
CA LYS A 232 -22.07 -25.67 8.44
C LYS A 232 -21.43 -25.98 7.08
N LEU A 233 -21.19 -24.95 6.25
CA LEU A 233 -20.53 -25.11 4.95
C LEU A 233 -19.03 -25.42 5.11
N LEU A 234 -18.37 -24.76 6.04
CA LEU A 234 -16.93 -24.96 6.32
C LEU A 234 -16.69 -26.32 6.97
N ASP A 235 -17.50 -26.72 7.96
CA ASP A 235 -17.40 -28.04 8.60
C ASP A 235 -17.57 -29.20 7.60
N ARG A 236 -18.48 -29.07 6.65
CA ARG A 236 -18.65 -30.09 5.59
C ARG A 236 -17.43 -30.23 4.68
N LYS A 237 -16.69 -29.15 4.44
CA LYS A 237 -15.43 -29.18 3.65
C LYS A 237 -14.30 -29.85 4.42
N SER A 238 -14.14 -29.55 5.71
CA SER A 238 -13.12 -30.17 6.55
C SER A 238 -13.33 -31.67 6.69
N THR A 239 -14.58 -32.13 6.81
CA THR A 239 -14.94 -33.55 6.88
C THR A 239 -14.65 -34.32 5.59
N ARG A 240 -14.78 -33.68 4.42
CA ARG A 240 -14.42 -34.29 3.12
C ARG A 240 -12.92 -34.42 2.89
N LEU A 241 -12.11 -33.48 3.39
CA LEU A 241 -10.66 -33.54 3.32
C LEU A 241 -10.06 -34.63 4.25
N ASN A 242 -10.72 -34.93 5.37
CA ASN A 242 -10.28 -35.97 6.31
C ASN A 242 -10.77 -37.39 5.91
N SER A 243 -11.68 -37.54 4.97
CA SER A 243 -12.19 -38.84 4.47
C SER A 243 -11.50 -39.35 3.21
N SER A 244 -10.42 -38.67 2.76
CA SER A 244 -9.64 -39.01 1.55
C SER A 244 -8.24 -39.58 1.89
N HIS A 245 -8.08 -40.21 3.07
CA HIS A 245 -6.88 -40.96 3.46
C HIS A 245 -7.22 -42.41 3.71
#